data_caf258a6df3f7257a0771a6e91c91562
#
_entry.id   caf258a6df3f7257a0771a6e91c91562
#
_cell.length_a   1.000
_cell.length_b   1.000
_cell.length_c   1.000
_cell.angle_alpha   90.00
_cell.angle_beta   90.00
_cell.angle_gamma   90.00
#
_symmetry.space_group_name_H-M   'P 1'
#
loop_
_entity.id
_entity.type
_entity.pdbx_description
1 polymer ?
#
loop_
_entity_poly.entity_id
_entity_poly.type
_entity_poly.pdbx_seq_one_letter_code
_entity_poly.pdbx_strand_id
1 'polypeptide(L)'
;RSYIDKGDLSSAEIIFNTILTEENFPEKLTKYFALTYAHYHIKNEDFASAAEELLVAIEETVKSKEKSRYHFILAQIYYQLENYSESTKHYEFVLRRSPDYEMTFNAKINRARSYDVTSGNIESVREELQKMLKDDKNIEYKDVIYYGLAGLSLRENKTNEAISEYKKSVSKSITNDAQKA
;
A
#
# COMPACT_ATOMS: atom_id res chain seq x y z
N ARG A 1 9.74 -8.72 -17.78
CA ARG A 1 8.37 -8.65 -17.26
C ARG A 1 7.54 -9.89 -17.59
N SER A 2 7.54 -10.35 -18.86
CA SER A 2 6.74 -11.51 -19.27
C SER A 2 7.01 -12.78 -18.44
N TYR A 3 8.25 -13.05 -18.03
CA TYR A 3 8.59 -14.18 -17.16
C TYR A 3 7.99 -14.02 -15.75
N ILE A 4 8.05 -12.80 -15.18
CA ILE A 4 7.47 -12.49 -13.88
C ILE A 4 5.95 -12.73 -13.89
N ASP A 5 5.26 -12.25 -14.94
CA ASP A 5 3.81 -12.40 -15.08
C ASP A 5 3.39 -13.87 -15.24
N LYS A 6 4.29 -14.73 -15.76
CA LYS A 6 4.09 -16.19 -15.87
C LYS A 6 4.53 -16.98 -14.62
N GLY A 7 5.13 -16.31 -13.64
CA GLY A 7 5.68 -16.95 -12.43
C GLY A 7 7.03 -17.65 -12.64
N ASP A 8 7.66 -17.48 -13.79
CA ASP A 8 9.01 -18.00 -14.07
C ASP A 8 10.07 -17.03 -13.52
N LEU A 9 10.21 -17.05 -12.20
CA LEU A 9 11.12 -16.14 -11.51
C LEU A 9 12.59 -16.47 -11.78
N SER A 10 12.93 -17.74 -12.00
CA SER A 10 14.31 -18.14 -12.31
C SER A 10 14.81 -17.58 -13.64
N SER A 11 13.98 -17.64 -14.69
CA SER A 11 14.33 -17.01 -15.98
C SER A 11 14.39 -15.49 -15.87
N ALA A 12 13.51 -14.87 -15.06
CA ALA A 12 13.55 -13.43 -14.81
C ALA A 12 14.86 -13.03 -14.12
N GLU A 13 15.30 -13.78 -13.10
CA GLU A 13 16.54 -13.54 -12.36
C GLU A 13 17.78 -13.55 -13.25
N ILE A 14 17.90 -14.54 -14.14
CA ILE A 14 19.02 -14.62 -15.09
C ILE A 14 19.09 -13.34 -15.94
N ILE A 15 17.95 -12.83 -16.41
CA ILE A 15 17.91 -11.61 -17.22
C ILE A 15 18.31 -10.39 -16.39
N PHE A 16 17.82 -10.26 -15.14
CA PHE A 16 18.21 -9.16 -14.28
C PHE A 16 19.69 -9.17 -13.97
N ASN A 17 20.26 -10.34 -13.63
CA ASN A 17 21.70 -10.49 -13.40
C ASN A 17 22.53 -10.10 -14.62
N THR A 18 22.06 -10.44 -15.83
CA THR A 18 22.71 -10.02 -17.07
C THR A 18 22.69 -8.50 -17.22
N ILE A 19 21.53 -7.86 -16.99
CA ILE A 19 21.39 -6.39 -17.12
C ILE A 19 22.22 -5.66 -16.08
N LEU A 20 22.30 -6.16 -14.84
CA LEU A 20 23.07 -5.55 -13.76
C LEU A 20 24.58 -5.55 -14.00
N THR A 21 25.09 -6.42 -14.89
CA THR A 21 26.49 -6.45 -15.29
C THR A 21 26.81 -5.56 -16.50
N GLU A 22 25.80 -4.93 -17.12
CA GLU A 22 26.00 -4.07 -18.28
C GLU A 22 26.57 -2.71 -17.88
N GLU A 23 27.81 -2.40 -18.28
CA GLU A 23 28.48 -1.14 -17.98
C GLU A 23 27.81 0.11 -18.59
N ASN A 24 27.08 -0.07 -19.69
CA ASN A 24 26.46 1.01 -20.45
C ASN A 24 24.94 0.93 -20.44
N PHE A 25 24.33 0.66 -19.27
CA PHE A 25 22.87 0.64 -19.17
C PHE A 25 22.27 2.02 -19.46
N PRO A 26 21.30 2.15 -20.37
CA PRO A 26 20.76 3.45 -20.77
C PRO A 26 19.99 4.12 -19.62
N GLU A 27 20.45 5.29 -19.16
CA GLU A 27 19.85 6.07 -18.07
C GLU A 27 18.32 6.28 -18.23
N LYS A 28 17.87 6.55 -19.47
CA LYS A 28 16.43 6.68 -19.80
C LYS A 28 15.57 5.45 -19.47
N LEU A 29 16.17 4.30 -19.24
CA LEU A 29 15.51 3.06 -18.88
C LEU A 29 15.54 2.76 -17.38
N THR A 30 16.30 3.52 -16.58
CA THR A 30 16.48 3.31 -15.14
C THR A 30 15.15 3.15 -14.42
N LYS A 31 14.21 4.06 -14.62
CA LYS A 31 12.88 3.98 -14.02
C LYS A 31 12.14 2.68 -14.40
N TYR A 32 12.18 2.30 -15.66
CA TYR A 32 11.46 1.11 -16.12
C TYR A 32 12.10 -0.18 -15.63
N PHE A 33 13.43 -0.19 -15.56
CA PHE A 33 14.17 -1.29 -14.96
C PHE A 33 13.80 -1.43 -13.49
N ALA A 34 13.95 -0.37 -12.70
CA ALA A 34 13.64 -0.36 -11.28
C ALA A 34 12.19 -0.81 -10.99
N LEU A 35 11.19 -0.33 -11.74
CA LEU A 35 9.80 -0.78 -11.60
C LEU A 35 9.61 -2.27 -11.92
N THR A 36 10.34 -2.78 -12.91
CA THR A 36 10.22 -4.18 -13.29
C THR A 36 10.94 -5.08 -12.28
N TYR A 37 12.06 -4.62 -11.76
CA TYR A 37 12.84 -5.33 -10.76
C TYR A 37 12.14 -5.31 -9.40
N ALA A 38 11.55 -4.17 -9.00
CA ALA A 38 10.65 -4.12 -7.84
C ALA A 38 9.50 -5.13 -7.95
N HIS A 39 8.88 -5.26 -9.13
CA HIS A 39 7.82 -6.25 -9.35
C HIS A 39 8.32 -7.69 -9.20
N TYR A 40 9.54 -7.99 -9.68
CA TYR A 40 10.19 -9.29 -9.47
C TYR A 40 10.38 -9.56 -7.97
N HIS A 41 10.95 -8.61 -7.21
CA HIS A 41 11.15 -8.75 -5.78
C HIS A 41 9.84 -8.93 -5.01
N ILE A 42 8.77 -8.20 -5.37
CA ILE A 42 7.44 -8.40 -4.78
C ILE A 42 6.94 -9.84 -5.01
N LYS A 43 7.11 -10.38 -6.23
CA LYS A 43 6.70 -11.76 -6.56
C LYS A 43 7.53 -12.80 -5.84
N ASN A 44 8.77 -12.47 -5.53
CA ASN A 44 9.70 -13.31 -4.76
C ASN A 44 9.59 -13.08 -3.24
N GLU A 45 8.61 -12.27 -2.79
CA GLU A 45 8.40 -11.88 -1.39
C GLU A 45 9.61 -11.19 -0.73
N ASP A 46 10.57 -10.72 -1.52
CA ASP A 46 11.68 -9.89 -1.07
C ASP A 46 11.25 -8.42 -1.01
N PHE A 47 10.48 -8.09 0.03
CA PHE A 47 9.91 -6.76 0.18
C PHE A 47 10.97 -5.69 0.47
N ALA A 48 12.12 -6.04 1.04
CA ALA A 48 13.19 -5.08 1.30
C ALA A 48 13.81 -4.57 -0.01
N SER A 49 14.24 -5.48 -0.87
CA SER A 49 14.79 -5.11 -2.20
C SER A 49 13.72 -4.44 -3.08
N ALA A 50 12.45 -4.87 -2.97
CA ALA A 50 11.35 -4.23 -3.68
C ALA A 50 11.17 -2.75 -3.28
N ALA A 51 11.35 -2.42 -2.00
CA ALA A 51 11.27 -1.04 -1.51
C ALA A 51 12.41 -0.17 -2.07
N GLU A 52 13.64 -0.69 -2.09
CA GLU A 52 14.82 0.01 -2.63
C GLU A 52 14.62 0.35 -4.11
N GLU A 53 14.23 -0.61 -4.91
CA GLU A 53 13.98 -0.40 -6.34
C GLU A 53 12.83 0.57 -6.60
N LEU A 54 11.79 0.54 -5.78
CA LEU A 54 10.68 1.46 -5.91
C LEU A 54 11.08 2.90 -5.55
N LEU A 55 12.00 3.09 -4.61
CA LEU A 55 12.56 4.41 -4.29
C LEU A 55 13.33 4.98 -5.49
N VAL A 56 14.16 4.18 -6.15
CA VAL A 56 14.83 4.59 -7.40
C VAL A 56 13.81 5.03 -8.45
N ALA A 57 12.76 4.24 -8.66
CA ALA A 57 11.71 4.58 -9.62
C ALA A 57 10.96 5.88 -9.25
N ILE A 58 10.78 6.17 -7.96
CA ILE A 58 10.15 7.40 -7.46
C ILE A 58 11.02 8.62 -7.75
N GLU A 59 12.33 8.53 -7.56
CA GLU A 59 13.27 9.62 -7.86
C GLU A 59 13.25 9.98 -9.34
N GLU A 60 13.27 8.98 -10.20
CA GLU A 60 13.21 9.12 -11.66
C GLU A 60 11.82 9.54 -12.21
N THR A 61 10.83 9.72 -11.33
CA THR A 61 9.46 10.01 -11.73
C THR A 61 9.12 11.50 -11.57
N VAL A 62 8.81 12.18 -12.66
CA VAL A 62 8.37 13.58 -12.68
C VAL A 62 6.86 13.71 -12.50
N LYS A 63 6.07 12.81 -13.10
CA LYS A 63 4.62 12.89 -13.11
C LYS A 63 4.00 12.63 -11.75
N SER A 64 3.29 13.61 -11.19
CA SER A 64 2.69 13.55 -9.86
C SER A 64 1.75 12.35 -9.65
N LYS A 65 0.93 12.00 -10.64
CA LYS A 65 -0.01 10.87 -10.56
C LYS A 65 0.72 9.53 -10.47
N GLU A 66 1.76 9.33 -11.30
CA GLU A 66 2.59 8.11 -11.25
C GLU A 66 3.31 8.03 -9.90
N LYS A 67 3.88 9.15 -9.45
CA LYS A 67 4.58 9.25 -8.16
C LYS A 67 3.67 8.87 -6.99
N SER A 68 2.42 9.36 -6.96
CA SER A 68 1.44 8.96 -5.94
C SER A 68 1.16 7.46 -5.96
N ARG A 69 1.07 6.84 -7.13
CA ARG A 69 0.85 5.39 -7.26
C ARG A 69 2.02 4.59 -6.70
N TYR A 70 3.25 5.01 -7.00
CA TYR A 70 4.45 4.33 -6.48
C TYR A 70 4.58 4.48 -4.96
N HIS A 71 4.31 5.67 -4.41
CA HIS A 71 4.24 5.84 -2.96
C HIS A 71 3.15 4.98 -2.31
N PHE A 72 1.99 4.80 -2.98
CA PHE A 72 0.94 3.92 -2.48
C PHE A 72 1.44 2.46 -2.38
N ILE A 73 2.11 1.95 -3.41
CA ILE A 73 2.69 0.60 -3.43
C ILE A 73 3.78 0.49 -2.36
N LEU A 74 4.66 1.49 -2.27
CA LEU A 74 5.74 1.50 -1.29
C LEU A 74 5.21 1.49 0.15
N ALA A 75 4.09 2.20 0.42
CA ALA A 75 3.42 2.13 1.71
C ALA A 75 2.92 0.73 2.04
N GLN A 76 2.40 0.00 1.05
CA GLN A 76 1.97 -1.40 1.23
C GLN A 76 3.17 -2.32 1.51
N ILE A 77 4.29 -2.11 0.83
CA ILE A 77 5.53 -2.86 1.06
C ILE A 77 6.06 -2.62 2.48
N TYR A 78 6.11 -1.36 2.92
CA TYR A 78 6.53 -1.06 4.29
C TYR A 78 5.57 -1.63 5.35
N TYR A 79 4.28 -1.75 5.04
CA TYR A 79 3.34 -2.45 5.90
C TYR A 79 3.70 -3.95 6.05
N GLN A 80 4.08 -4.62 4.95
CA GLN A 80 4.52 -6.03 5.00
C GLN A 80 5.83 -6.20 5.78
N LEU A 81 6.71 -5.22 5.71
CA LEU A 81 7.96 -5.15 6.50
C LEU A 81 7.74 -4.74 7.96
N GLU A 82 6.49 -4.54 8.39
CA GLU A 82 6.12 -4.03 9.71
C GLU A 82 6.73 -2.65 10.04
N ASN A 83 7.25 -1.95 9.04
CA ASN A 83 7.73 -0.59 9.16
C ASN A 83 6.57 0.40 9.04
N TYR A 84 5.77 0.47 10.10
CA TYR A 84 4.55 1.26 10.13
C TYR A 84 4.79 2.77 10.02
N SER A 85 5.94 3.24 10.49
CA SER A 85 6.32 4.65 10.36
C SER A 85 6.45 5.07 8.90
N GLU A 86 7.25 4.34 8.12
CA GLU A 86 7.41 4.62 6.70
C GLU A 86 6.11 4.36 5.92
N SER A 87 5.38 3.29 6.23
CA SER A 87 4.07 3.03 5.64
C SER A 87 3.12 4.23 5.80
N THR A 88 2.98 4.74 7.02
CA THR A 88 2.15 5.92 7.32
C THR A 88 2.60 7.14 6.52
N LYS A 89 3.91 7.47 6.52
CA LYS A 89 4.45 8.62 5.78
C LYS A 89 4.13 8.55 4.28
N HIS A 90 4.26 7.38 3.69
CA HIS A 90 3.99 7.20 2.26
C HIS A 90 2.49 7.30 1.93
N TYR A 91 1.58 6.79 2.77
CA TYR A 91 0.15 7.06 2.59
C TYR A 91 -0.19 8.54 2.76
N GLU A 92 0.41 9.25 3.71
CA GLU A 92 0.23 10.69 3.87
C GLU A 92 0.73 11.48 2.66
N PHE A 93 1.85 11.05 2.06
CA PHE A 93 2.31 11.63 0.80
C PHE A 93 1.25 11.51 -0.31
N VAL A 94 0.62 10.35 -0.44
CA VAL A 94 -0.48 10.12 -1.40
C VAL A 94 -1.65 11.05 -1.10
N LEU A 95 -2.10 11.10 0.14
CA LEU A 95 -3.27 11.90 0.57
C LEU A 95 -3.06 13.41 0.34
N ARG A 96 -1.86 13.94 0.59
CA ARG A 96 -1.54 15.36 0.33
C ARG A 96 -1.63 15.75 -1.14
N ARG A 97 -1.56 14.80 -2.06
CA ARG A 97 -1.67 15.05 -3.51
C ARG A 97 -3.07 14.89 -4.07
N SER A 98 -4.01 14.47 -3.23
CA SER A 98 -5.43 14.29 -3.59
C SER A 98 -5.58 13.59 -4.95
N PRO A 99 -5.12 12.34 -5.09
CA PRO A 99 -5.33 11.56 -6.30
C PRO A 99 -6.83 11.31 -6.53
N ASP A 100 -7.18 10.46 -7.50
CA ASP A 100 -8.58 10.08 -7.70
C ASP A 100 -9.22 9.51 -6.40
N TYR A 101 -10.55 9.45 -6.40
CA TYR A 101 -11.34 9.04 -5.24
C TYR A 101 -10.94 7.66 -4.71
N GLU A 102 -10.78 6.68 -5.60
CA GLU A 102 -10.47 5.31 -5.23
C GLU A 102 -9.12 5.20 -4.51
N MET A 103 -8.08 5.82 -5.06
CA MET A 103 -6.76 5.83 -4.43
C MET A 103 -6.78 6.58 -3.10
N THR A 104 -7.49 7.71 -3.02
CA THR A 104 -7.64 8.49 -1.79
C THR A 104 -8.36 7.68 -0.72
N PHE A 105 -9.47 7.02 -1.08
CA PHE A 105 -10.23 6.16 -0.19
C PHE A 105 -9.36 5.04 0.38
N ASN A 106 -8.71 4.27 -0.50
CA ASN A 106 -7.86 3.15 -0.10
C ASN A 106 -6.64 3.61 0.72
N ALA A 107 -6.04 4.77 0.40
CA ALA A 107 -4.95 5.33 1.19
C ALA A 107 -5.37 5.68 2.61
N LYS A 108 -6.58 6.22 2.83
CA LYS A 108 -7.11 6.50 4.17
C LYS A 108 -7.30 5.24 4.99
N ILE A 109 -7.91 4.20 4.40
CA ILE A 109 -8.13 2.92 5.06
C ILE A 109 -6.80 2.25 5.44
N ASN A 110 -5.89 2.15 4.47
CA ASN A 110 -4.61 1.48 4.69
C ASN A 110 -3.70 2.26 5.65
N ARG A 111 -3.72 3.61 5.61
CA ARG A 111 -3.02 4.44 6.59
C ARG A 111 -3.51 4.15 8.01
N ALA A 112 -4.82 4.01 8.22
CA ALA A 112 -5.35 3.70 9.53
C ALA A 112 -4.86 2.34 10.05
N ARG A 113 -4.80 1.33 9.18
CA ARG A 113 -4.30 -0.01 9.52
C ARG A 113 -2.80 -0.05 9.83
N SER A 114 -2.04 0.79 9.16
CA SER A 114 -0.58 0.90 9.33
C SER A 114 -0.15 2.05 10.24
N TYR A 115 -1.11 2.71 10.91
CA TYR A 115 -0.81 3.93 11.64
C TYR A 115 0.27 3.72 12.71
N ASP A 116 1.29 4.56 12.66
CA ASP A 116 2.32 4.61 13.69
C ASP A 116 1.81 5.50 14.84
N VAL A 117 1.47 4.86 15.95
CA VAL A 117 0.92 5.54 17.14
C VAL A 117 1.88 6.55 17.77
N THR A 118 3.16 6.50 17.43
CA THR A 118 4.18 7.43 17.90
C THR A 118 4.25 8.70 17.05
N SER A 119 3.67 8.70 15.85
CA SER A 119 3.89 9.74 14.83
C SER A 119 2.84 10.85 14.80
N GLY A 120 1.81 10.84 15.65
CA GLY A 120 0.82 11.93 15.59
C GLY A 120 -0.51 11.67 16.30
N ASN A 121 -1.54 12.40 15.88
CA ASN A 121 -2.87 12.35 16.47
C ASN A 121 -3.72 11.24 15.85
N ILE A 122 -3.71 10.06 16.44
CA ILE A 122 -4.50 8.90 16.03
C ILE A 122 -6.00 9.19 16.01
N GLU A 123 -6.48 10.05 16.91
CA GLU A 123 -7.89 10.42 16.99
C GLU A 123 -8.36 11.15 15.72
N SER A 124 -7.53 11.98 15.12
CA SER A 124 -7.88 12.64 13.85
C SER A 124 -8.09 11.64 12.71
N VAL A 125 -7.34 10.54 12.71
CA VAL A 125 -7.50 9.45 11.72
C VAL A 125 -8.82 8.70 11.98
N ARG A 126 -9.14 8.44 13.24
CA ARG A 126 -10.40 7.82 13.64
C ARG A 126 -11.60 8.68 13.25
N GLU A 127 -11.56 9.98 13.55
CA GLU A 127 -12.61 10.92 13.14
C GLU A 127 -12.80 10.98 11.63
N GLU A 128 -11.72 10.94 10.87
CA GLU A 128 -11.78 10.92 9.41
C GLU A 128 -12.54 9.68 8.91
N LEU A 129 -12.21 8.47 9.40
CA LEU A 129 -12.94 7.26 9.04
C LEU A 129 -14.40 7.29 9.49
N GLN A 130 -14.68 7.85 10.68
CA GLN A 130 -16.05 8.00 11.15
C GLN A 130 -16.86 8.97 10.27
N LYS A 131 -16.26 10.04 9.76
CA LYS A 131 -16.89 10.92 8.75
C LYS A 131 -17.18 10.18 7.45
N MET A 132 -16.25 9.32 7.02
CA MET A 132 -16.46 8.50 5.82
C MET A 132 -17.65 7.53 5.98
N LEU A 133 -17.91 6.99 7.18
CA LEU A 133 -19.09 6.16 7.46
C LEU A 133 -20.43 6.90 7.31
N LYS A 134 -20.43 8.23 7.48
CA LYS A 134 -21.62 9.08 7.37
C LYS A 134 -21.86 9.63 5.96
N ASP A 135 -20.88 9.49 5.07
CA ASP A 135 -21.01 9.95 3.70
C ASP A 135 -21.74 8.90 2.85
N ASP A 136 -22.85 9.29 2.24
CA ASP A 136 -23.69 8.40 1.41
C ASP A 136 -22.95 7.81 0.22
N LYS A 137 -21.88 8.44 -0.27
CA LYS A 137 -21.00 7.91 -1.31
C LYS A 137 -20.29 6.62 -0.89
N ASN A 138 -20.18 6.36 0.40
CA ASN A 138 -19.49 5.22 0.97
C ASN A 138 -20.43 4.10 1.45
N ILE A 139 -21.70 4.15 1.08
CA ILE A 139 -22.70 3.18 1.59
C ILE A 139 -22.30 1.73 1.30
N GLU A 140 -21.76 1.48 0.10
CA GLU A 140 -21.31 0.16 -0.35
C GLU A 140 -19.95 -0.25 0.20
N TYR A 141 -19.20 0.69 0.81
CA TYR A 141 -17.84 0.50 1.32
C TYR A 141 -17.76 0.54 2.85
N LYS A 142 -18.89 0.47 3.55
CA LYS A 142 -18.92 0.54 5.02
C LYS A 142 -18.17 -0.61 5.68
N ASP A 143 -18.17 -1.77 5.06
CA ASP A 143 -17.40 -2.93 5.49
C ASP A 143 -15.89 -2.63 5.49
N VAL A 144 -15.38 -2.03 4.41
CA VAL A 144 -13.96 -1.65 4.28
C VAL A 144 -13.58 -0.55 5.29
N ILE A 145 -14.48 0.40 5.55
CA ILE A 145 -14.22 1.47 6.52
C ILE A 145 -14.17 0.90 7.96
N TYR A 146 -15.09 -0.01 8.32
CA TYR A 146 -15.03 -0.69 9.62
C TYR A 146 -13.77 -1.56 9.75
N TYR A 147 -13.31 -2.18 8.66
CA TYR A 147 -12.05 -2.91 8.64
C TYR A 147 -10.85 -1.98 8.92
N GLY A 148 -10.85 -0.76 8.37
CA GLY A 148 -9.85 0.27 8.67
C GLY A 148 -9.89 0.72 10.13
N LEU A 149 -11.08 0.96 10.69
CA LEU A 149 -11.26 1.31 12.11
C LEU A 149 -10.76 0.19 13.03
N ALA A 150 -11.07 -1.07 12.71
CA ALA A 150 -10.59 -2.22 13.47
C ALA A 150 -9.05 -2.30 13.47
N GLY A 151 -8.43 -2.08 12.30
CA GLY A 151 -6.97 -2.01 12.19
C GLY A 151 -6.37 -0.90 13.06
N LEU A 152 -6.99 0.29 13.06
CA LEU A 152 -6.59 1.40 13.92
C LEU A 152 -6.69 1.06 15.42
N SER A 153 -7.79 0.41 15.82
CA SER A 153 -7.99 -0.05 17.21
C SER A 153 -6.93 -1.09 17.62
N LEU A 154 -6.51 -1.98 16.71
CA LEU A 154 -5.39 -2.89 16.97
C LEU A 154 -4.07 -2.14 17.20
N ARG A 155 -3.81 -1.08 16.43
CA ARG A 155 -2.60 -0.25 16.61
C ARG A 155 -2.58 0.44 17.99
N GLU A 156 -3.75 0.70 18.57
CA GLU A 156 -3.90 1.25 19.92
C GLU A 156 -3.92 0.17 21.02
N ASN A 157 -3.77 -1.11 20.68
CA ASN A 157 -3.95 -2.24 21.60
C ASN A 157 -5.38 -2.36 22.20
N LYS A 158 -6.38 -1.78 21.53
CA LYS A 158 -7.80 -1.84 21.91
C LYS A 158 -8.48 -3.06 21.30
N THR A 159 -8.08 -4.26 21.71
CA THR A 159 -8.51 -5.53 21.10
C THR A 159 -10.02 -5.72 21.07
N ASN A 160 -10.73 -5.36 22.14
CA ASN A 160 -12.19 -5.52 22.20
C ASN A 160 -12.92 -4.59 21.22
N GLU A 161 -12.45 -3.36 21.06
CA GLU A 161 -12.96 -2.42 20.06
C GLU A 161 -12.70 -2.95 18.65
N ALA A 162 -11.49 -3.41 18.38
CA ALA A 162 -11.12 -4.01 17.10
C ALA A 162 -12.03 -5.20 16.74
N ILE A 163 -12.29 -6.12 17.67
CA ILE A 163 -13.20 -7.25 17.46
C ILE A 163 -14.61 -6.76 17.11
N SER A 164 -15.11 -5.75 17.85
CA SER A 164 -16.43 -5.17 17.58
C SER A 164 -16.51 -4.55 16.17
N GLU A 165 -15.47 -3.84 15.76
CA GLU A 165 -15.41 -3.21 14.44
C GLU A 165 -15.24 -4.24 13.30
N TYR A 166 -14.45 -5.31 13.50
CA TYR A 166 -14.39 -6.41 12.55
C TYR A 166 -15.75 -7.12 12.39
N LYS A 167 -16.49 -7.34 13.48
CA LYS A 167 -17.86 -7.89 13.39
C LYS A 167 -18.80 -7.00 12.58
N LYS A 168 -18.68 -5.67 12.73
CA LYS A 168 -19.44 -4.72 11.92
C LYS A 168 -19.01 -4.79 10.44
N SER A 169 -17.71 -4.87 10.17
CA SER A 169 -17.18 -5.06 8.82
C SER A 169 -17.82 -6.28 8.15
N VAL A 170 -17.70 -7.44 8.78
CA VAL A 170 -18.31 -8.70 8.26
C VAL A 170 -19.82 -8.56 8.04
N SER A 171 -20.54 -7.95 8.99
CA SER A 171 -21.99 -7.77 8.89
C SER A 171 -22.45 -6.83 7.77
N LYS A 172 -21.58 -5.93 7.32
CA LYS A 172 -21.84 -4.97 6.24
C LYS A 172 -21.27 -5.40 4.89
N SER A 173 -20.47 -6.46 4.87
CA SER A 173 -19.91 -6.96 3.61
C SER A 173 -21.02 -7.47 2.69
N ILE A 174 -21.05 -6.90 1.48
CA ILE A 174 -21.94 -7.30 0.39
C ILE A 174 -21.23 -8.23 -0.60
N THR A 175 -19.94 -8.41 -0.44
CA THR A 175 -19.10 -9.25 -1.30
C THR A 175 -18.86 -10.62 -0.70
N ASN A 176 -18.44 -11.54 -1.54
CA ASN A 176 -18.28 -12.99 -1.37
C ASN A 176 -17.76 -13.49 -0.01
N ASP A 177 -18.07 -14.76 0.29
CA ASP A 177 -17.66 -15.51 1.47
C ASP A 177 -16.15 -15.46 1.77
N ALA A 178 -15.29 -15.25 0.76
CA ALA A 178 -13.85 -15.06 0.93
C ALA A 178 -13.45 -13.79 1.71
N GLN A 179 -14.35 -12.79 1.80
CA GLN A 179 -14.13 -11.61 2.66
C GLN A 179 -14.74 -11.76 4.05
N LYS A 180 -15.55 -12.81 4.24
CA LYS A 180 -16.21 -13.13 5.51
C LYS A 180 -15.45 -14.15 6.35
N ALA A 181 -14.48 -14.81 5.77
CA ALA A 181 -13.58 -15.77 6.43
C ALA A 181 -12.36 -15.07 7.03
#